data_8749debd13960671759d2eabc9abf0f6
#
_entry.id   8749debd13960671759d2eabc9abf0f6
#
_cell.length_a   1.000
_cell.length_b   1.000
_cell.length_c   1.000
_cell.angle_alpha   90.00
_cell.angle_beta   90.00
_cell.angle_gamma   90.00
#
_symmetry.space_group_name_H-M   'P 1'
#
loop_
_entity.id
_entity.type
_entity.pdbx_description
1 polymer ?
#
loop_
_entity_poly.entity_id
_entity_poly.type
_entity_poly.pdbx_seq_one_letter_code
_entity_poly.pdbx_strand_id
1 'polypeptide(L)'
;MSVISIQGLAHVGVRVHDLDRSLAFYSLFGFVKTAGPVGPEPVAILEHPSGIEINLVLNAPASSEPNVLMDVPQKHAGFTHIALSCPDVALAKSRLEAATIVVRDGPLRFPTGAQAIFIRDPDGNVIELNQPAPAHA
;
A
#
# COMPACT_ATOMS: atom_id res chain seq x y z
N MET A 1 -21.99 -22.51 1.34
CA MET A 1 -22.23 -22.16 2.76
C MET A 1 -20.92 -21.89 3.44
N SER A 2 -20.82 -20.79 4.14
CA SER A 2 -19.59 -20.43 4.87
C SER A 2 -19.61 -21.05 6.27
N VAL A 3 -18.46 -21.55 6.71
CA VAL A 3 -18.29 -22.09 8.06
C VAL A 3 -17.89 -20.96 9.02
N ILE A 4 -17.21 -19.94 8.51
CA ILE A 4 -16.77 -18.78 9.28
C ILE A 4 -17.38 -17.52 8.67
N SER A 5 -17.96 -16.67 9.51
CA SER A 5 -18.57 -15.42 9.08
C SER A 5 -17.51 -14.31 9.06
N ILE A 6 -17.20 -13.80 7.87
CA ILE A 6 -16.29 -12.67 7.69
C ILE A 6 -17.15 -11.41 7.50
N GLN A 7 -16.82 -10.34 8.21
CA GLN A 7 -17.57 -9.08 8.18
C GLN A 7 -16.90 -7.99 7.35
N GLY A 8 -15.64 -8.19 7.00
CA GLY A 8 -14.87 -7.22 6.20
C GLY A 8 -13.38 -7.36 6.42
N LEU A 9 -12.64 -6.42 5.89
CA LEU A 9 -11.20 -6.34 6.11
C LEU A 9 -10.94 -5.53 7.38
N ALA A 10 -10.24 -6.12 8.36
CA ALA A 10 -9.92 -5.42 9.61
C ALA A 10 -8.73 -4.47 9.40
N HIS A 11 -7.63 -4.99 8.92
CA HIS A 11 -6.42 -4.21 8.61
C HIS A 11 -5.50 -4.98 7.68
N VAL A 12 -4.49 -4.28 7.18
CA VAL A 12 -3.39 -4.86 6.41
C VAL A 12 -2.10 -4.68 7.20
N GLY A 13 -1.36 -5.76 7.41
CA GLY A 13 -0.05 -5.70 8.07
C GLY A 13 1.06 -5.55 7.04
N VAL A 14 1.94 -4.59 7.25
CA VAL A 14 3.10 -4.32 6.39
C VAL A 14 4.35 -4.27 7.26
N ARG A 15 5.34 -5.12 6.96
CA ARG A 15 6.60 -5.08 7.68
C ARG A 15 7.51 -4.01 7.10
N VAL A 16 8.03 -3.16 7.96
CA VAL A 16 8.88 -2.03 7.58
C VAL A 16 10.08 -1.94 8.52
N HIS A 17 11.11 -1.21 8.06
CA HIS A 17 12.33 -1.03 8.84
C HIS A 17 12.24 0.15 9.82
N ASP A 18 11.78 1.30 9.36
CA ASP A 18 11.86 2.56 10.11
C ASP A 18 10.50 3.26 10.14
N LEU A 19 10.01 3.50 11.36
CA LEU A 19 8.71 4.13 11.57
C LEU A 19 8.62 5.53 10.94
N ASP A 20 9.61 6.40 11.20
CA ASP A 20 9.56 7.78 10.72
C ASP A 20 9.57 7.86 9.19
N ARG A 21 10.40 7.03 8.56
CA ARG A 21 10.48 6.94 7.10
C ARG A 21 9.17 6.45 6.50
N SER A 22 8.55 5.45 7.10
CA SER A 22 7.27 4.91 6.65
C SER A 22 6.14 5.91 6.89
N LEU A 23 6.13 6.60 8.04
CA LEU A 23 5.12 7.63 8.31
C LEU A 23 5.20 8.78 7.30
N ALA A 24 6.40 9.23 6.94
CA ALA A 24 6.57 10.26 5.93
C ALA A 24 5.95 9.84 4.59
N PHE A 25 6.10 8.57 4.21
CA PHE A 25 5.52 8.04 2.99
C PHE A 25 3.99 7.92 3.08
N TYR A 26 3.48 7.17 4.08
CA TYR A 26 2.04 6.89 4.17
C TYR A 26 1.21 8.13 4.48
N SER A 27 1.80 9.15 5.12
CA SER A 27 1.12 10.43 5.34
C SER A 27 0.77 11.16 4.04
N LEU A 28 1.50 10.91 2.96
CA LEU A 28 1.19 11.48 1.65
C LEU A 28 -0.19 11.05 1.15
N PHE A 29 -0.67 9.91 1.61
CA PHE A 29 -1.98 9.35 1.26
C PHE A 29 -3.05 9.64 2.30
N GLY A 30 -2.73 10.39 3.35
CA GLY A 30 -3.67 10.76 4.39
C GLY A 30 -3.74 9.80 5.58
N PHE A 31 -2.82 8.83 5.67
CA PHE A 31 -2.73 7.96 6.85
C PHE A 31 -2.11 8.70 8.03
N VAL A 32 -2.64 8.46 9.22
CA VAL A 32 -2.18 9.06 10.47
C VAL A 32 -1.96 7.95 11.49
N LYS A 33 -0.84 8.03 12.22
CA LYS A 33 -0.58 7.10 13.32
C LYS A 33 -1.52 7.40 14.48
N THR A 34 -2.32 6.41 14.89
CA THR A 34 -3.28 6.55 15.98
C THR A 34 -2.89 5.78 17.22
N ALA A 35 -1.98 4.82 17.13
CA ALA A 35 -1.51 4.04 18.27
C ALA A 35 -0.15 3.40 18.01
N GLY A 36 0.53 3.01 19.06
CA GLY A 36 1.79 2.29 19.01
C GLY A 36 3.03 3.18 18.87
N PRO A 37 4.22 2.54 18.81
CA PRO A 37 4.45 1.09 18.72
C PRO A 37 4.06 0.31 19.97
N VAL A 38 3.40 -0.83 19.80
CA VAL A 38 2.99 -1.72 20.90
C VAL A 38 3.27 -3.18 20.54
N GLY A 39 3.48 -3.99 21.58
CA GLY A 39 3.60 -5.43 21.46
C GLY A 39 5.02 -5.94 21.32
N PRO A 40 5.21 -7.28 21.44
CA PRO A 40 6.53 -7.92 21.29
C PRO A 40 7.05 -7.84 19.85
N GLU A 41 6.17 -7.91 18.86
CA GLU A 41 6.46 -7.40 17.51
C GLU A 41 5.92 -5.97 17.48
N PRO A 42 6.79 -4.94 17.46
CA PRO A 42 6.30 -3.56 17.60
C PRO A 42 5.42 -3.18 16.41
N VAL A 43 4.18 -2.82 16.70
CA VAL A 43 3.20 -2.45 15.67
C VAL A 43 2.75 -1.01 15.88
N ALA A 44 2.85 -0.20 14.84
CA ALA A 44 2.24 1.12 14.78
C ALA A 44 0.98 1.05 13.93
N ILE A 45 -0.12 1.57 14.45
CA ILE A 45 -1.41 1.57 13.77
C ILE A 45 -1.59 2.88 13.02
N LEU A 46 -1.83 2.78 11.72
CA LEU A 46 -2.16 3.91 10.87
C LEU A 46 -3.62 3.82 10.45
N GLU A 47 -4.33 4.92 10.53
CA GLU A 47 -5.73 5.00 10.11
C GLU A 47 -5.91 6.08 9.04
N HIS A 48 -6.88 5.86 8.17
CA HIS A 48 -7.25 6.76 7.10
C HIS A 48 -8.73 7.15 7.24
N PRO A 49 -9.14 8.39 6.89
CA PRO A 49 -10.54 8.81 6.99
C PRO A 49 -11.54 7.93 6.23
N SER A 50 -11.07 7.20 5.19
CA SER A 50 -11.91 6.25 4.44
C SER A 50 -12.23 4.96 5.21
N GLY A 51 -11.64 4.75 6.39
CA GLY A 51 -11.81 3.54 7.19
C GLY A 51 -10.74 2.49 6.99
N ILE A 52 -9.73 2.74 6.16
CA ILE A 52 -8.62 1.81 5.97
C ILE A 52 -7.69 1.87 7.19
N GLU A 53 -7.29 0.71 7.68
CA GLU A 53 -6.26 0.59 8.72
C GLU A 53 -5.06 -0.17 8.17
N ILE A 54 -3.86 0.39 8.36
CA ILE A 54 -2.60 -0.29 8.06
C ILE A 54 -1.82 -0.41 9.36
N ASN A 55 -1.35 -1.63 9.66
CA ASN A 55 -0.48 -1.89 10.79
C ASN A 55 0.95 -2.04 10.29
N LEU A 56 1.82 -1.13 10.72
CA LEU A 56 3.25 -1.21 10.39
C LEU A 56 3.92 -2.10 11.43
N VAL A 57 4.44 -3.24 10.98
CA VAL A 57 5.20 -4.16 11.82
C VAL A 57 6.67 -3.76 11.73
N LEU A 58 7.23 -3.24 12.84
CA LEU A 58 8.48 -2.49 12.84
C LEU A 58 9.69 -3.37 13.16
N ASN A 59 9.83 -4.52 12.51
CA ASN A 59 10.93 -5.44 12.77
C ASN A 59 11.65 -5.94 11.54
N ALA A 60 11.57 -5.22 10.43
CA ALA A 60 12.43 -5.50 9.29
C ALA A 60 13.81 -4.89 9.52
N PRO A 61 14.90 -5.60 9.22
CA PRO A 61 16.23 -4.99 9.25
C PRO A 61 16.38 -4.00 8.09
N ALA A 62 17.34 -3.08 8.21
CA ALA A 62 17.74 -2.27 7.07
C ALA A 62 18.31 -3.19 6.00
N SER A 63 17.79 -3.10 4.78
CA SER A 63 18.16 -4.00 3.71
C SER A 63 18.03 -3.33 2.35
N SER A 64 18.94 -3.65 1.43
CA SER A 64 18.83 -3.31 0.02
C SER A 64 18.35 -4.50 -0.81
N GLU A 65 17.95 -5.60 -0.18
CA GLU A 65 17.47 -6.78 -0.86
C GLU A 65 16.19 -6.47 -1.65
N PRO A 66 16.01 -7.10 -2.81
CA PRO A 66 14.80 -6.88 -3.60
C PRO A 66 13.56 -7.45 -2.90
N ASN A 67 12.39 -6.97 -3.31
CA ASN A 67 11.12 -7.57 -2.89
C ASN A 67 11.02 -8.96 -3.51
N VAL A 68 11.08 -9.99 -2.68
CA VAL A 68 11.15 -11.39 -3.15
C VAL A 68 9.85 -11.86 -3.83
N LEU A 69 8.74 -11.17 -3.60
CA LEU A 69 7.47 -11.51 -4.24
C LEU A 69 7.30 -10.85 -5.60
N MET A 70 7.97 -9.71 -5.84
CA MET A 70 7.73 -8.91 -7.03
C MET A 70 8.97 -8.74 -7.92
N ASP A 71 10.18 -8.73 -7.34
CA ASP A 71 11.38 -8.26 -8.04
C ASP A 71 12.41 -9.34 -8.33
N VAL A 72 12.07 -10.60 -8.09
CA VAL A 72 12.95 -11.73 -8.39
C VAL A 72 12.34 -12.57 -9.51
N PRO A 73 13.18 -13.26 -10.32
CA PRO A 73 12.67 -14.05 -11.43
C PRO A 73 11.77 -15.20 -11.00
N GLN A 74 12.12 -15.92 -9.92
CA GLN A 74 11.30 -17.00 -9.39
C GLN A 74 10.17 -16.42 -8.55
N LYS A 75 8.93 -16.66 -8.95
CA LYS A 75 7.75 -16.14 -8.25
C LYS A 75 7.36 -17.08 -7.11
N HIS A 76 7.09 -16.50 -5.95
CA HIS A 76 6.65 -17.22 -4.76
C HIS A 76 5.21 -16.83 -4.42
N ALA A 77 4.50 -17.72 -3.73
CA ALA A 77 3.16 -17.41 -3.24
C ALA A 77 3.23 -16.39 -2.10
N GLY A 78 2.29 -15.45 -2.07
CA GLY A 78 2.21 -14.44 -1.02
C GLY A 78 1.36 -13.24 -1.43
N PHE A 79 1.16 -12.34 -0.49
CA PHE A 79 0.49 -11.07 -0.78
C PHE A 79 1.47 -10.14 -1.49
N THR A 80 1.16 -9.78 -2.74
CA THR A 80 2.07 -9.00 -3.58
C THR A 80 1.94 -7.50 -3.38
N HIS A 81 0.72 -7.01 -3.13
CA HIS A 81 0.48 -5.57 -3.01
C HIS A 81 -0.85 -5.29 -2.33
N ILE A 82 -1.02 -4.03 -1.92
CA ILE A 82 -2.31 -3.47 -1.55
C ILE A 82 -2.76 -2.53 -2.66
N ALA A 83 -4.04 -2.57 -3.03
CA ALA A 83 -4.62 -1.63 -3.98
C ALA A 83 -5.54 -0.66 -3.22
N LEU A 84 -5.27 0.62 -3.37
CA LEU A 84 -6.04 1.70 -2.75
C LEU A 84 -6.81 2.43 -3.86
N SER A 85 -8.11 2.64 -3.66
CA SER A 85 -8.92 3.38 -4.63
C SER A 85 -8.64 4.86 -4.56
N CYS A 86 -8.50 5.50 -5.72
CA CYS A 86 -8.41 6.94 -5.81
C CYS A 86 -9.19 7.44 -7.05
N PRO A 87 -9.64 8.70 -7.04
CA PRO A 87 -10.51 9.18 -8.13
C PRO A 87 -9.79 9.48 -9.42
N ASP A 88 -8.46 9.74 -9.40
CA ASP A 88 -7.72 10.20 -10.58
C ASP A 88 -6.25 9.80 -10.46
N VAL A 89 -5.88 8.71 -11.13
CA VAL A 89 -4.51 8.19 -11.06
C VAL A 89 -3.51 9.06 -11.84
N ALA A 90 -3.95 9.78 -12.87
CA ALA A 90 -3.07 10.67 -13.59
C ALA A 90 -2.66 11.86 -12.71
N LEU A 91 -3.60 12.42 -11.97
CA LEU A 91 -3.32 13.48 -11.01
C LEU A 91 -2.48 12.96 -9.86
N ALA A 92 -2.78 11.76 -9.36
CA ALA A 92 -1.99 11.12 -8.30
C ALA A 92 -0.53 10.93 -8.73
N LYS A 93 -0.31 10.45 -9.96
CA LYS A 93 1.03 10.32 -10.52
C LYS A 93 1.78 11.63 -10.52
N SER A 94 1.15 12.69 -11.02
CA SER A 94 1.75 14.02 -11.07
C SER A 94 2.17 14.52 -9.68
N ARG A 95 1.28 14.35 -8.69
CA ARG A 95 1.55 14.78 -7.31
C ARG A 95 2.63 13.95 -6.64
N LEU A 96 2.65 12.65 -6.89
CA LEU A 96 3.68 11.75 -6.35
C LEU A 96 5.07 12.10 -6.92
N GLU A 97 5.15 12.33 -8.22
CA GLU A 97 6.39 12.72 -8.86
C GLU A 97 6.90 14.07 -8.33
N ALA A 98 5.99 15.03 -8.09
CA ALA A 98 6.34 16.30 -7.44
C ALA A 98 6.86 16.11 -6.01
N ALA A 99 6.43 15.05 -5.32
CA ALA A 99 6.92 14.67 -3.99
C ALA A 99 8.13 13.74 -4.05
N THR A 100 8.73 13.57 -5.22
CA THR A 100 9.90 12.72 -5.47
C THR A 100 9.65 11.22 -5.28
N ILE A 101 8.40 10.79 -5.40
CA ILE A 101 8.04 9.37 -5.40
C ILE A 101 8.02 8.87 -6.85
N VAL A 102 8.79 7.83 -7.11
CA VAL A 102 8.87 7.24 -8.46
C VAL A 102 7.62 6.42 -8.71
N VAL A 103 6.91 6.72 -9.81
CA VAL A 103 5.81 5.87 -10.30
C VAL A 103 6.43 4.89 -11.28
N ARG A 104 6.52 3.62 -10.88
CA ARG A 104 7.22 2.60 -11.68
C ARG A 104 6.44 2.13 -12.88
N ASP A 105 5.12 2.04 -12.73
CA ASP A 105 4.23 1.59 -13.78
C ASP A 105 2.96 2.42 -13.81
N GLY A 106 2.49 2.68 -15.02
CA GLY A 106 1.18 3.27 -15.27
C GLY A 106 1.19 4.76 -15.63
N PRO A 107 -0.01 5.26 -15.93
CA PRO A 107 -1.32 4.58 -15.81
C PRO A 107 -1.49 3.40 -16.76
N LEU A 108 -1.88 2.27 -16.20
CA LEU A 108 -2.28 1.08 -16.95
C LEU A 108 -3.80 1.05 -17.04
N ARG A 109 -4.34 0.73 -18.20
CA ARG A 109 -5.78 0.62 -18.38
C ARG A 109 -6.18 -0.84 -18.51
N PHE A 110 -7.13 -1.26 -17.70
CA PHE A 110 -7.65 -2.63 -17.71
C PHE A 110 -8.91 -2.74 -18.59
N PRO A 111 -9.24 -3.95 -19.05
CA PRO A 111 -10.45 -4.16 -19.87
C PRO A 111 -11.75 -3.71 -19.19
N THR A 112 -11.81 -3.70 -17.87
CA THR A 112 -12.95 -3.21 -17.09
C THR A 112 -13.15 -1.70 -17.18
N GLY A 113 -12.16 -0.95 -17.68
CA GLY A 113 -12.13 0.51 -17.67
C GLY A 113 -11.43 1.10 -16.45
N ALA A 114 -11.04 0.29 -15.49
CA ALA A 114 -10.22 0.75 -14.37
C ALA A 114 -8.82 1.13 -14.83
N GLN A 115 -8.19 2.03 -14.12
CA GLN A 115 -6.80 2.43 -14.36
C GLN A 115 -5.99 2.30 -13.07
N ALA A 116 -4.70 2.03 -13.21
CA ALA A 116 -3.84 1.87 -12.05
C ALA A 116 -2.45 2.42 -12.28
N ILE A 117 -1.83 2.87 -11.19
CA ILE A 117 -0.40 3.14 -11.12
C ILE A 117 0.19 2.34 -9.96
N PHE A 118 1.48 2.04 -10.06
CA PHE A 118 2.19 1.23 -9.06
C PHE A 118 3.39 1.99 -8.52
N ILE A 119 3.49 2.04 -7.20
CA ILE A 119 4.58 2.68 -6.49
C ILE A 119 5.13 1.74 -5.43
N ARG A 120 6.24 2.15 -4.80
CA ARG A 120 6.86 1.40 -3.71
C ARG A 120 6.94 2.28 -2.48
N ASP A 121 6.66 1.67 -1.31
CA ASP A 121 6.99 2.34 -0.06
C ASP A 121 8.53 2.31 0.16
N PRO A 122 9.04 2.95 1.22
CA PRO A 122 10.50 3.01 1.44
C PRO A 122 11.19 1.65 1.59
N ASP A 123 10.44 0.60 1.92
CA ASP A 123 10.96 -0.76 2.07
C ASP A 123 10.73 -1.64 0.84
N GLY A 124 10.23 -1.07 -0.26
CA GLY A 124 9.96 -1.79 -1.49
C GLY A 124 8.62 -2.51 -1.53
N ASN A 125 7.76 -2.31 -0.54
CA ASN A 125 6.41 -2.87 -0.56
C ASN A 125 5.60 -2.20 -1.67
N VAL A 126 4.84 -3.01 -2.42
CA VAL A 126 4.12 -2.53 -3.59
C VAL A 126 2.76 -1.97 -3.21
N ILE A 127 2.47 -0.79 -3.71
CA ILE A 127 1.16 -0.15 -3.57
C ILE A 127 0.64 0.17 -4.96
N GLU A 128 -0.57 -0.29 -5.23
CA GLU A 128 -1.33 0.07 -6.41
C GLU A 128 -2.30 1.19 -6.04
N LEU A 129 -2.35 2.27 -6.84
CA LEU A 129 -3.46 3.20 -6.77
C LEU A 129 -4.40 2.86 -7.93
N ASN A 130 -5.65 2.60 -7.60
CA ASN A 130 -6.63 2.10 -8.55
C ASN A 130 -7.76 3.11 -8.70
N GLN A 131 -7.95 3.57 -9.94
CA GLN A 131 -9.08 4.40 -10.31
C GLN A 131 -10.16 3.46 -10.85
N PRO A 132 -11.29 3.29 -10.14
CA PRO A 132 -12.36 2.42 -10.61
C PRO A 132 -12.89 2.84 -11.97
N ALA A 133 -13.42 1.88 -12.71
CA ALA A 133 -14.11 2.16 -13.97
C ALA A 133 -15.24 3.16 -13.73
N PRO A 134 -15.52 4.09 -14.69
CA PRO A 134 -16.64 4.98 -14.54
C PRO A 134 -17.94 4.21 -14.35
N ALA A 135 -18.83 4.74 -13.51
CA ALA A 135 -20.15 4.16 -13.36
C ALA A 135 -20.92 4.28 -14.67
N HIS A 136 -21.62 3.20 -15.03
CA HIS A 136 -22.51 3.27 -16.18
C HIS A 136 -23.74 4.11 -15.83
N ALA A 137 -24.05 5.04 -16.72
CA ALA A 137 -25.27 5.85 -16.58
C ALA A 137 -26.51 5.04 -16.96
#